data_db757173e6448d857eb4cd6cc5890495
#
_entry.id   db757173e6448d857eb4cd6cc5890495
#
_cell.length_a   1.000
_cell.length_b   1.000
_cell.length_c   1.000
_cell.angle_alpha   90.00
_cell.angle_beta   90.00
_cell.angle_gamma   90.00
#
_symmetry.space_group_name_H-M   'P 1'
#
loop_
_entity.id
_entity.type
_entity.pdbx_description
1 polymer ?
#
loop_
_entity_poly.entity_id
_entity_poly.type
_entity_poly.pdbx_seq_one_letter_code
_entity_poly.pdbx_strand_id
1 'polypeptide(L)'
;VDELAKDSADEAYRMEVLSMLGTMLNGIVHKKENTKIFQKELKAIEDLLQIKFDPDKPLEGQFYAIMDKVFQEFNGEGGDMLACMPFRMLHEEACFPKSAFAETIWLPFCNTKIPVPKDYDSVLRAKYGDYRRTVKAGGGHDYPCFKEYEEMLKAALEDKWAFDYCFSEEDLKHEKEPNFRDMILETWTYLEQKNKKIFENFMAGDFPLCLQLMGQMQEEAIAFGNAIEAKYGEGSETVSYLEKYCEALFISHQALVQALPLQEKAKEKKGPAGDFPAALWKDLQNTIQKPGSYLKKVKLSIEKEFKRVVLFLPSRLEQLKSFQALYEALSQMEDVECKIMPIPYYDRLGTGELSDMHYEGEEFKKFYPIIDYKNYDFAIERPDCVVLHTPYDEYNQVISVDPFFYSRNIKKYTNKLVYIPSFVTDEIDPKNEEDGKAFGNMEYYVTVPGLFHSDFTIVQSESMKKAYLAKISQFTNSDVRKQMAKKISGAGSCLFTDDEDKGSKSVISVFR
;
A
#
# COMPACT_ATOMS: atom_id res chain seq x y z
N VAL A 1 31.73 -15.47 16.10
CA VAL A 1 31.39 -16.74 16.76
C VAL A 1 32.70 -17.39 17.23
N ASP A 2 32.79 -17.70 18.48
CA ASP A 2 34.04 -18.10 19.12
C ASP A 2 33.91 -19.49 19.72
N GLU A 3 35.07 -20.20 19.86
CA GLU A 3 35.11 -21.50 20.49
C GLU A 3 34.98 -21.39 22.01
N LEU A 4 34.24 -22.31 22.61
CA LEU A 4 34.23 -22.44 24.06
C LEU A 4 35.46 -23.26 24.53
N ALA A 5 35.93 -22.95 25.76
CA ALA A 5 36.95 -23.71 26.39
C ALA A 5 36.56 -25.20 26.51
N LYS A 6 37.53 -26.12 26.40
CA LYS A 6 37.28 -27.54 26.64
C LYS A 6 36.99 -27.83 28.09
N ASP A 7 37.68 -27.14 28.96
CA ASP A 7 37.50 -27.26 30.41
C ASP A 7 36.40 -26.27 30.88
N SER A 8 35.48 -26.78 31.64
CA SER A 8 34.36 -25.99 32.16
C SER A 8 34.80 -24.94 33.20
N ALA A 9 35.91 -25.15 33.92
CA ALA A 9 36.43 -24.18 34.86
C ALA A 9 37.08 -22.99 34.13
N ASP A 10 37.77 -23.25 33.03
CA ASP A 10 38.37 -22.20 32.19
C ASP A 10 37.28 -21.37 31.52
N GLU A 11 36.22 -22.02 31.04
CA GLU A 11 35.06 -21.31 30.50
C GLU A 11 34.34 -20.45 31.55
N ALA A 12 34.14 -20.99 32.74
CA ALA A 12 33.53 -20.24 33.84
C ALA A 12 34.38 -19.03 34.22
N TYR A 13 35.69 -19.18 34.28
CA TYR A 13 36.61 -18.06 34.55
C TYR A 13 36.55 -16.99 33.44
N ARG A 14 36.55 -17.38 32.17
CA ARG A 14 36.38 -16.45 31.05
C ARG A 14 35.08 -15.65 31.18
N MET A 15 33.96 -16.31 31.50
CA MET A 15 32.67 -15.66 31.70
C MET A 15 32.65 -14.69 32.89
N GLU A 16 33.36 -15.02 33.95
CA GLU A 16 33.52 -14.12 35.11
C GLU A 16 34.30 -12.84 34.73
N VAL A 17 35.41 -12.99 34.02
CA VAL A 17 36.19 -11.86 33.47
C VAL A 17 35.33 -11.00 32.52
N LEU A 18 34.58 -11.60 31.63
CA LEU A 18 33.69 -10.88 30.69
C LEU A 18 32.57 -10.15 31.42
N SER A 19 31.99 -10.75 32.45
CA SER A 19 30.95 -10.11 33.27
C SER A 19 31.52 -8.88 34.01
N MET A 20 32.73 -8.97 34.55
CA MET A 20 33.42 -7.85 35.17
C MET A 20 33.70 -6.72 34.17
N LEU A 21 34.22 -7.05 32.97
CA LEU A 21 34.49 -6.07 31.90
C LEU A 21 33.21 -5.41 31.42
N GLY A 22 32.16 -6.19 31.20
CA GLY A 22 30.85 -5.68 30.77
C GLY A 22 30.20 -4.75 31.78
N THR A 23 30.30 -5.07 33.08
CA THR A 23 29.80 -4.22 34.17
C THR A 23 30.54 -2.88 34.18
N MET A 24 31.86 -2.90 34.05
CA MET A 24 32.67 -1.69 33.98
C MET A 24 32.36 -0.85 32.72
N LEU A 25 32.28 -1.48 31.56
CA LEU A 25 31.94 -0.82 30.31
C LEU A 25 30.58 -0.11 30.42
N ASN A 26 29.56 -0.79 30.95
CA ASN A 26 28.24 -0.22 31.18
C ASN A 26 28.32 1.00 32.12
N GLY A 27 29.09 0.91 33.20
CA GLY A 27 29.33 2.04 34.10
C GLY A 27 30.00 3.24 33.44
N ILE A 28 30.96 3.01 32.52
CA ILE A 28 31.68 4.05 31.78
C ILE A 28 30.76 4.72 30.77
N VAL A 29 30.00 3.97 30.01
CA VAL A 29 29.07 4.47 28.97
C VAL A 29 27.98 5.34 29.59
N HIS A 30 27.39 4.91 30.71
CA HIS A 30 26.28 5.65 31.34
C HIS A 30 26.71 6.81 32.25
N LYS A 31 27.97 6.85 32.69
CA LYS A 31 28.48 7.90 33.58
C LYS A 31 29.59 8.76 32.95
N LYS A 32 29.37 9.19 31.72
CA LYS A 32 30.34 9.89 30.84
C LYS A 32 31.19 10.99 31.45
N GLU A 33 30.85 11.52 32.61
CA GLU A 33 31.52 12.70 33.16
C GLU A 33 32.57 12.43 34.26
N ASN A 34 32.74 11.18 34.74
CA ASN A 34 33.62 10.97 35.88
C ASN A 34 34.37 9.63 35.91
N THR A 35 35.29 9.44 34.96
CA THR A 35 36.21 8.28 34.97
C THR A 35 37.08 8.16 36.21
N LYS A 36 37.22 9.24 37.01
CA LYS A 36 37.92 9.20 38.29
C LYS A 36 37.28 8.30 39.33
N ILE A 37 35.99 8.05 39.23
CA ILE A 37 35.26 7.15 40.17
C ILE A 37 35.73 5.70 40.01
N PHE A 38 36.17 5.30 38.86
CA PHE A 38 36.52 3.90 38.50
C PHE A 38 38.01 3.61 38.53
N GLN A 39 38.87 4.50 39.05
CA GLN A 39 40.32 4.31 39.03
C GLN A 39 40.82 3.06 39.78
N LYS A 40 40.16 2.67 40.87
CA LYS A 40 40.48 1.47 41.62
C LYS A 40 40.17 0.20 40.82
N GLU A 41 38.99 0.19 40.20
CA GLU A 41 38.47 -0.91 39.38
C GLU A 41 39.30 -1.05 38.11
N LEU A 42 39.64 0.06 37.46
CA LEU A 42 40.53 0.06 36.28
C LEU A 42 41.90 -0.52 36.61
N LYS A 43 42.47 -0.13 37.74
CA LYS A 43 43.75 -0.68 38.18
C LYS A 43 43.67 -2.16 38.52
N ALA A 44 42.58 -2.63 39.12
CA ALA A 44 42.36 -4.03 39.38
C ALA A 44 42.26 -4.85 38.07
N ILE A 45 41.63 -4.32 37.01
CA ILE A 45 41.57 -4.91 35.72
C ILE A 45 42.95 -4.93 35.03
N GLU A 46 43.71 -3.83 35.13
CA GLU A 46 45.08 -3.77 34.61
C GLU A 46 45.99 -4.86 35.28
N ASP A 47 45.87 -5.00 36.59
CA ASP A 47 46.65 -5.98 37.35
C ASP A 47 46.21 -7.44 37.04
N LEU A 48 44.89 -7.67 36.88
CA LEU A 48 44.33 -8.98 36.57
C LEU A 48 44.72 -9.46 35.15
N LEU A 49 44.52 -8.57 34.17
CA LEU A 49 44.74 -8.92 32.75
C LEU A 49 46.18 -8.63 32.27
N GLN A 50 47.05 -8.11 33.16
CA GLN A 50 48.45 -7.73 32.87
C GLN A 50 48.53 -6.76 31.65
N ILE A 51 47.62 -5.77 31.60
CA ILE A 51 47.52 -4.72 30.59
C ILE A 51 47.72 -3.35 31.18
N LYS A 52 47.78 -2.33 30.34
CA LYS A 52 47.62 -0.91 30.76
C LYS A 52 46.72 -0.19 29.79
N PHE A 53 45.80 0.59 30.36
CA PHE A 53 44.96 1.49 29.55
C PHE A 53 45.79 2.71 29.08
N ASP A 54 45.60 3.03 27.81
CA ASP A 54 46.22 4.20 27.20
C ASP A 54 45.39 5.45 27.55
N PRO A 55 45.96 6.41 28.28
CA PRO A 55 45.24 7.60 28.72
C PRO A 55 44.84 8.53 27.56
N ASP A 56 45.49 8.40 26.40
CA ASP A 56 45.25 9.24 25.21
C ASP A 56 44.16 8.68 24.30
N LYS A 57 43.60 7.50 24.62
CA LYS A 57 42.54 6.86 23.82
C LYS A 57 41.24 6.75 24.61
N PRO A 58 40.07 6.78 23.90
CA PRO A 58 38.79 6.53 24.54
C PRO A 58 38.78 5.21 25.29
N LEU A 59 38.42 5.25 26.57
CA LEU A 59 38.44 4.08 27.44
C LEU A 59 37.43 3.00 26.96
N GLU A 60 36.27 3.43 26.49
CA GLU A 60 35.23 2.56 25.94
C GLU A 60 35.78 1.67 24.80
N GLY A 61 36.48 2.26 23.81
CA GLY A 61 37.07 1.51 22.69
C GLY A 61 38.11 0.50 23.16
N GLN A 62 38.86 0.82 24.25
CA GLN A 62 39.83 -0.11 24.81
C GLN A 62 39.14 -1.30 25.47
N PHE A 63 38.03 -1.09 26.20
CA PHE A 63 37.24 -2.17 26.77
C PHE A 63 36.69 -3.11 25.67
N TYR A 64 36.13 -2.60 24.59
CA TYR A 64 35.68 -3.43 23.48
C TYR A 64 36.82 -4.26 22.89
N ALA A 65 37.98 -3.66 22.69
CA ALA A 65 39.16 -4.38 22.17
C ALA A 65 39.69 -5.47 23.12
N ILE A 66 39.59 -5.27 24.42
CA ILE A 66 39.97 -6.26 25.43
C ILE A 66 38.95 -7.37 25.47
N MET A 67 37.66 -7.06 25.49
CA MET A 67 36.58 -8.06 25.48
C MET A 67 36.66 -8.94 24.24
N ASP A 68 36.93 -8.35 23.05
CA ASP A 68 37.10 -9.12 21.83
C ASP A 68 38.26 -10.12 21.89
N LYS A 69 39.38 -9.76 22.54
CA LYS A 69 40.48 -10.69 22.79
C LYS A 69 40.09 -11.84 23.73
N VAL A 70 39.35 -11.50 24.81
CA VAL A 70 38.87 -12.51 25.76
C VAL A 70 37.82 -13.42 25.09
N PHE A 71 37.00 -12.93 24.18
CA PHE A 71 36.09 -13.77 23.38
C PHE A 71 36.84 -14.81 22.56
N GLN A 72 37.98 -14.42 22.01
CA GLN A 72 38.79 -15.26 21.10
C GLN A 72 39.82 -16.16 21.82
N GLU A 73 39.94 -16.09 23.13
CA GLU A 73 41.00 -16.73 23.92
C GLU A 73 41.19 -18.22 23.60
N PHE A 74 40.07 -18.94 23.44
CA PHE A 74 40.12 -20.40 23.18
C PHE A 74 39.95 -20.77 21.69
N ASN A 75 39.96 -19.81 20.78
CA ASN A 75 39.82 -20.07 19.34
C ASN A 75 41.02 -20.86 18.84
N GLY A 76 40.76 -22.04 18.21
CA GLY A 76 41.78 -22.93 17.70
C GLY A 76 42.24 -23.99 18.69
N GLU A 77 41.76 -24.02 19.91
CA GLU A 77 42.11 -25.07 20.88
C GLU A 77 41.34 -26.39 20.68
N GLY A 78 40.47 -26.45 19.68
CA GLY A 78 39.75 -27.66 19.27
C GLY A 78 38.56 -28.00 20.18
N GLY A 79 37.92 -27.03 20.78
CA GLY A 79 36.63 -27.20 21.46
C GLY A 79 35.51 -27.63 20.49
N ASP A 80 34.54 -28.40 20.99
CA ASP A 80 33.45 -28.95 20.19
C ASP A 80 32.23 -28.01 20.15
N MET A 81 32.23 -26.95 20.93
CA MET A 81 31.12 -25.98 21.05
C MET A 81 31.54 -24.59 20.64
N LEU A 82 30.60 -23.89 20.01
CA LEU A 82 30.73 -22.49 19.63
C LEU A 82 29.63 -21.64 20.32
N ALA A 83 29.89 -20.36 20.46
CA ALA A 83 28.87 -19.38 20.83
C ALA A 83 29.11 -18.01 20.17
N CYS A 84 28.10 -17.20 20.08
CA CYS A 84 28.24 -15.77 19.85
C CYS A 84 28.48 -15.12 21.22
N MET A 85 29.73 -14.85 21.57
CA MET A 85 30.13 -14.47 22.93
C MET A 85 29.41 -13.23 23.49
N PRO A 86 29.16 -12.14 22.73
CA PRO A 86 28.35 -11.03 23.23
C PRO A 86 26.93 -11.46 23.66
N PHE A 87 26.28 -12.34 22.86
CA PHE A 87 24.95 -12.84 23.19
C PHE A 87 24.96 -13.85 24.35
N ARG A 88 25.98 -14.71 24.41
CA ARG A 88 26.16 -15.68 25.47
C ARG A 88 26.33 -15.03 26.87
N MET A 89 26.89 -13.83 26.94
CA MET A 89 26.97 -13.10 28.22
C MET A 89 25.60 -12.83 28.86
N LEU A 90 24.56 -12.79 28.04
CA LEU A 90 23.17 -12.55 28.49
C LEU A 90 22.36 -13.87 28.53
N HIS A 91 22.78 -14.89 27.78
CA HIS A 91 22.08 -16.16 27.59
C HIS A 91 23.07 -17.30 27.60
N GLU A 92 23.43 -17.79 28.79
CA GLU A 92 24.46 -18.82 28.99
C GLU A 92 24.20 -20.11 28.23
N GLU A 93 22.93 -20.45 27.96
CA GLU A 93 22.53 -21.63 27.20
C GLU A 93 22.72 -21.49 25.67
N ALA A 94 23.04 -20.30 25.17
CA ALA A 94 23.13 -20.03 23.74
C ALA A 94 24.47 -20.52 23.14
N CYS A 95 24.66 -21.83 23.16
CA CYS A 95 25.79 -22.54 22.55
C CYS A 95 25.30 -23.54 21.51
N PHE A 96 26.11 -23.81 20.53
CA PHE A 96 25.80 -24.77 19.48
C PHE A 96 27.04 -25.58 19.08
N PRO A 97 26.87 -26.84 18.61
CA PRO A 97 28.01 -27.68 18.27
C PRO A 97 28.77 -27.12 17.06
N LYS A 98 30.07 -27.14 17.09
CA LYS A 98 30.96 -26.73 15.99
C LYS A 98 30.65 -27.52 14.70
N SER A 99 30.21 -28.77 14.84
CA SER A 99 29.79 -29.62 13.72
C SER A 99 28.58 -29.05 12.94
N ALA A 100 27.74 -28.18 13.53
CA ALA A 100 26.62 -27.56 12.83
C ALA A 100 27.08 -26.73 11.62
N PHE A 101 28.33 -26.23 11.65
CA PHE A 101 28.92 -25.40 10.60
C PHE A 101 29.84 -26.20 9.65
N ALA A 102 29.93 -27.54 9.78
CA ALA A 102 30.78 -28.37 8.95
C ALA A 102 30.42 -28.32 7.45
N GLU A 103 29.14 -28.12 7.15
CA GLU A 103 28.62 -28.01 5.78
C GLU A 103 27.73 -26.79 5.63
N THR A 104 27.79 -26.13 4.47
CA THR A 104 26.92 -25.03 4.08
C THR A 104 25.91 -25.51 3.05
N ILE A 105 24.62 -25.16 3.25
CA ILE A 105 23.56 -25.38 2.27
C ILE A 105 22.95 -24.02 1.86
N TRP A 106 22.32 -23.99 0.68
CA TRP A 106 21.67 -22.79 0.17
C TRP A 106 20.16 -22.95 0.28
N LEU A 107 19.52 -22.11 1.09
CA LEU A 107 18.06 -22.07 1.26
C LEU A 107 17.44 -20.89 0.50
N PRO A 108 16.21 -21.05 -0.01
CA PRO A 108 15.45 -19.93 -0.57
C PRO A 108 15.23 -18.83 0.46
N PHE A 109 15.41 -17.59 0.06
CA PHE A 109 15.14 -16.41 0.86
C PHE A 109 14.59 -15.30 -0.04
N CYS A 110 13.29 -15.02 0.05
CA CYS A 110 12.59 -14.11 -0.84
C CYS A 110 12.86 -14.44 -2.33
N ASN A 111 13.49 -13.54 -3.06
CA ASN A 111 13.85 -13.66 -4.48
C ASN A 111 15.25 -14.23 -4.72
N THR A 112 15.96 -14.62 -3.67
CA THR A 112 17.35 -15.13 -3.72
C THR A 112 17.51 -16.43 -2.94
N LYS A 113 18.76 -16.87 -2.78
CA LYS A 113 19.16 -17.95 -1.88
C LYS A 113 20.26 -17.44 -0.96
N ILE A 114 20.23 -17.87 0.28
CA ILE A 114 21.26 -17.54 1.26
C ILE A 114 22.01 -18.80 1.70
N PRO A 115 23.33 -18.70 1.96
CA PRO A 115 24.08 -19.79 2.56
C PRO A 115 23.75 -19.87 4.05
N VAL A 116 23.46 -21.08 4.53
CA VAL A 116 23.19 -21.36 5.94
C VAL A 116 23.94 -22.62 6.37
N PRO A 117 24.27 -22.79 7.66
CA PRO A 117 24.78 -24.06 8.16
C PRO A 117 23.79 -25.17 7.85
N LYS A 118 24.31 -26.39 7.50
CA LYS A 118 23.41 -27.52 7.23
C LYS A 118 22.54 -27.87 8.42
N ASP A 119 23.07 -27.81 9.63
CA ASP A 119 22.30 -27.97 10.87
C ASP A 119 21.89 -26.60 11.47
N TYR A 120 21.21 -25.78 10.65
CA TYR A 120 20.69 -24.49 11.10
C TYR A 120 19.63 -24.63 12.22
N ASP A 121 18.94 -25.79 12.30
CA ASP A 121 17.92 -26.02 13.34
C ASP A 121 18.55 -26.02 14.74
N SER A 122 19.68 -26.69 14.94
CA SER A 122 20.41 -26.67 16.21
C SER A 122 20.85 -25.26 16.59
N VAL A 123 21.36 -24.49 15.62
CA VAL A 123 21.82 -23.10 15.84
C VAL A 123 20.64 -22.20 16.23
N LEU A 124 19.52 -22.29 15.51
CA LEU A 124 18.35 -21.46 15.80
C LEU A 124 17.69 -21.82 17.13
N ARG A 125 17.65 -23.13 17.46
CA ARG A 125 17.12 -23.57 18.77
C ARG A 125 17.98 -23.11 19.95
N ALA A 126 19.29 -23.16 19.80
CA ALA A 126 20.18 -22.64 20.84
C ALA A 126 19.99 -21.13 21.07
N LYS A 127 19.69 -20.38 20.01
CA LYS A 127 19.55 -18.92 20.12
C LYS A 127 18.13 -18.48 20.47
N TYR A 128 17.10 -19.14 19.95
CA TYR A 128 15.70 -18.67 20.03
C TYR A 128 14.73 -19.71 20.62
N GLY A 129 15.23 -20.86 21.11
CA GLY A 129 14.36 -21.94 21.61
C GLY A 129 13.53 -22.56 20.51
N ASP A 130 12.22 -22.71 20.74
CA ASP A 130 11.29 -23.17 19.69
C ASP A 130 10.95 -22.04 18.71
N TYR A 131 11.92 -21.69 17.86
CA TYR A 131 11.83 -20.60 16.90
C TYR A 131 10.72 -20.75 15.84
N ARG A 132 10.15 -21.97 15.69
CA ARG A 132 9.04 -22.25 14.79
C ARG A 132 7.70 -21.85 15.39
N ARG A 133 7.63 -21.69 16.70
CA ARG A 133 6.45 -21.20 17.39
C ARG A 133 6.34 -19.69 17.23
N THR A 134 5.25 -19.24 16.62
CA THR A 134 4.92 -17.82 16.58
C THR A 134 4.65 -17.33 18.01
N VAL A 135 5.39 -16.35 18.45
CA VAL A 135 5.20 -15.69 19.75
C VAL A 135 5.02 -14.20 19.54
N LYS A 136 4.23 -13.57 20.43
CA LYS A 136 4.16 -12.11 20.47
C LYS A 136 5.50 -11.60 20.97
N ALA A 137 6.35 -11.17 20.05
CA ALA A 137 7.65 -10.62 20.37
C ALA A 137 7.50 -9.12 20.63
N GLY A 138 7.66 -8.71 21.85
CA GLY A 138 8.00 -7.31 22.16
C GLY A 138 9.40 -7.06 21.61
N GLY A 139 9.51 -6.51 20.38
CA GLY A 139 10.77 -6.38 19.68
C GLY A 139 11.84 -5.68 20.51
N GLY A 140 13.04 -6.24 20.56
CA GLY A 140 14.21 -5.60 21.17
C GLY A 140 14.70 -4.38 20.39
N HIS A 141 14.14 -4.15 19.19
CA HIS A 141 14.50 -3.06 18.30
C HIS A 141 13.32 -2.14 18.04
N ASP A 142 13.56 -0.85 18.04
CA ASP A 142 12.59 0.14 17.60
C ASP A 142 12.60 0.20 16.05
N TYR A 143 11.44 0.34 15.47
CA TYR A 143 11.29 0.45 14.00
C TYR A 143 11.11 1.91 13.60
N PRO A 144 11.68 2.35 12.44
CA PRO A 144 12.59 1.67 11.51
C PRO A 144 14.05 1.67 11.94
N CYS A 145 14.39 2.45 12.94
CA CYS A 145 15.72 2.55 13.56
C CYS A 145 15.55 2.74 15.06
N PHE A 146 16.63 2.59 15.78
CA PHE A 146 16.60 2.79 17.23
C PHE A 146 16.24 4.25 17.54
N LYS A 147 15.23 4.45 18.37
CA LYS A 147 14.71 5.76 18.75
C LYS A 147 15.81 6.66 19.36
N GLU A 148 16.73 6.07 20.10
CA GLU A 148 17.91 6.75 20.67
C GLU A 148 18.81 7.33 19.56
N TYR A 149 19.01 6.60 18.46
CA TYR A 149 19.82 7.07 17.34
C TYR A 149 19.08 8.10 16.48
N GLU A 150 17.76 8.04 16.43
CA GLU A 150 16.95 9.06 15.75
C GLU A 150 17.16 10.43 16.40
N GLU A 151 17.12 10.52 17.73
CA GLU A 151 17.40 11.78 18.45
C GLU A 151 18.83 12.28 18.19
N MET A 152 19.80 11.37 18.15
CA MET A 152 21.19 11.73 17.81
C MET A 152 21.31 12.23 16.36
N LEU A 153 20.60 11.59 15.43
CA LEU A 153 20.60 11.96 14.02
C LEU A 153 19.90 13.32 13.81
N LYS A 154 18.76 13.55 14.47
CA LYS A 154 18.08 14.86 14.50
C LYS A 154 19.02 15.96 14.99
N ALA A 155 19.72 15.71 16.09
CA ALA A 155 20.68 16.68 16.63
C ALA A 155 21.88 16.93 15.69
N ALA A 156 22.32 15.92 14.95
CA ALA A 156 23.45 16.04 14.03
C ALA A 156 23.06 16.73 12.70
N LEU A 157 21.83 16.55 12.23
CA LEU A 157 21.32 17.11 10.97
C LEU A 157 20.71 18.50 11.16
N GLU A 158 20.31 18.88 12.36
CA GLU A 158 19.69 20.18 12.69
C GLU A 158 18.58 20.54 11.68
N ASP A 159 18.71 21.68 11.00
CA ASP A 159 17.74 22.17 9.99
C ASP A 159 17.61 21.28 8.74
N LYS A 160 18.50 20.29 8.57
CA LYS A 160 18.44 19.34 7.45
C LYS A 160 17.55 18.13 7.75
N TRP A 161 17.10 17.96 8.98
CA TRP A 161 16.15 16.91 9.32
C TRP A 161 14.79 17.20 8.65
N ALA A 162 14.35 16.32 7.76
CA ALA A 162 13.14 16.52 6.94
C ALA A 162 12.19 15.30 6.97
N PHE A 163 12.32 14.44 7.97
CA PHE A 163 11.57 13.17 8.01
C PHE A 163 10.35 13.20 8.93
N ASP A 164 10.08 14.31 9.63
CA ASP A 164 8.90 14.43 10.48
C ASP A 164 7.69 14.87 9.64
N TYR A 165 6.77 13.96 9.39
CA TYR A 165 5.51 14.29 8.72
C TYR A 165 4.58 15.04 9.67
N CYS A 166 4.16 16.22 9.26
CA CYS A 166 3.17 17.02 9.96
C CYS A 166 1.83 16.97 9.21
N PHE A 167 0.84 16.33 9.80
CA PHE A 167 -0.51 16.23 9.26
C PHE A 167 -1.15 17.61 9.05
N SER A 168 -1.82 17.80 7.92
CA SER A 168 -2.68 18.92 7.61
C SER A 168 -4.07 18.41 7.17
N GLU A 169 -5.15 19.15 7.47
CA GLU A 169 -6.49 18.80 7.00
C GLU A 169 -6.60 18.80 5.46
N GLU A 170 -5.71 19.50 4.77
CA GLU A 170 -5.61 19.46 3.30
C GLU A 170 -5.23 18.06 2.79
N ASP A 171 -4.50 17.26 3.59
CA ASP A 171 -4.10 15.90 3.21
C ASP A 171 -5.30 14.98 3.02
N LEU A 172 -6.42 15.25 3.70
CA LEU A 172 -7.66 14.50 3.56
C LEU A 172 -8.45 14.84 2.30
N LYS A 173 -8.13 15.97 1.64
CA LYS A 173 -8.82 16.38 0.44
C LYS A 173 -8.32 15.60 -0.76
N HIS A 174 -9.25 15.11 -1.53
CA HIS A 174 -8.99 14.46 -2.82
C HIS A 174 -9.90 15.10 -3.86
N GLU A 175 -9.36 16.08 -4.58
CA GLU A 175 -10.01 16.66 -5.75
C GLU A 175 -9.98 15.64 -6.88
N LYS A 176 -11.17 15.17 -7.27
CA LYS A 176 -11.32 14.13 -8.30
C LYS A 176 -11.64 14.79 -9.62
N GLU A 177 -10.88 14.47 -10.63
CA GLU A 177 -11.23 14.78 -12.00
C GLU A 177 -11.79 13.51 -12.65
N PRO A 178 -12.89 13.59 -13.39
CA PRO A 178 -13.48 12.42 -14.03
C PRO A 178 -12.47 11.81 -15.01
N ASN A 179 -12.36 10.50 -14.99
CA ASN A 179 -11.65 9.77 -16.02
C ASN A 179 -12.54 9.59 -17.27
N PHE A 180 -11.98 9.00 -18.32
CA PHE A 180 -12.72 8.83 -19.56
C PHE A 180 -13.96 7.94 -19.39
N ARG A 181 -13.91 6.92 -18.54
CA ARG A 181 -15.05 6.06 -18.23
C ARG A 181 -16.15 6.83 -17.49
N ASP A 182 -15.81 7.70 -16.55
CA ASP A 182 -16.79 8.57 -15.88
C ASP A 182 -17.46 9.49 -16.88
N MET A 183 -16.69 10.11 -17.80
CA MET A 183 -17.22 10.97 -18.85
C MET A 183 -18.20 10.20 -19.78
N ILE A 184 -17.88 8.96 -20.14
CA ILE A 184 -18.76 8.08 -20.91
C ILE A 184 -20.07 7.84 -20.16
N LEU A 185 -20.03 7.53 -18.89
CA LEU A 185 -21.22 7.24 -18.07
C LEU A 185 -22.07 8.50 -17.82
N GLU A 186 -21.44 9.65 -17.63
CA GLU A 186 -22.13 10.94 -17.50
C GLU A 186 -22.83 11.31 -18.79
N THR A 187 -22.16 11.16 -19.93
CA THR A 187 -22.74 11.43 -21.26
C THR A 187 -23.92 10.50 -21.54
N TRP A 188 -23.77 9.21 -21.25
CA TRP A 188 -24.89 8.27 -21.36
C TRP A 188 -26.07 8.66 -20.47
N THR A 189 -25.81 9.05 -19.22
CA THR A 189 -26.86 9.49 -18.26
C THR A 189 -27.59 10.72 -18.77
N TYR A 190 -26.87 11.68 -19.34
CA TYR A 190 -27.45 12.86 -19.98
C TYR A 190 -28.35 12.48 -21.16
N LEU A 191 -27.89 11.61 -22.08
CA LEU A 191 -28.68 11.13 -23.21
C LEU A 191 -29.95 10.40 -22.74
N GLU A 192 -29.88 9.57 -21.70
CA GLU A 192 -31.03 8.87 -21.13
C GLU A 192 -32.06 9.84 -20.55
N GLN A 193 -31.62 10.84 -19.81
CA GLN A 193 -32.50 11.85 -19.24
C GLN A 193 -33.22 12.69 -20.32
N LYS A 194 -32.48 13.08 -21.35
CA LYS A 194 -33.07 13.83 -22.47
C LYS A 194 -34.04 12.97 -23.30
N ASN A 195 -33.70 11.69 -23.52
CA ASN A 195 -34.60 10.76 -24.20
C ASN A 195 -35.92 10.56 -23.44
N LYS A 196 -35.90 10.52 -22.09
CA LYS A 196 -37.11 10.50 -21.27
C LYS A 196 -37.94 11.77 -21.46
N LYS A 197 -37.28 12.94 -21.50
CA LYS A 197 -37.97 14.23 -21.75
C LYS A 197 -38.63 14.28 -23.14
N ILE A 198 -38.00 13.71 -24.17
CA ILE A 198 -38.63 13.62 -25.48
C ILE A 198 -39.94 12.85 -25.38
N PHE A 199 -39.94 11.70 -24.69
CA PHE A 199 -41.15 10.91 -24.51
C PHE A 199 -42.24 11.62 -23.69
N GLU A 200 -41.85 12.31 -22.59
CA GLU A 200 -42.76 13.09 -21.77
C GLU A 200 -43.41 14.22 -22.56
N ASN A 201 -42.65 14.98 -23.36
CA ASN A 201 -43.16 16.04 -24.23
C ASN A 201 -44.03 15.48 -25.34
N PHE A 202 -43.71 14.33 -25.90
CA PHE A 202 -44.58 13.64 -26.85
C PHE A 202 -45.93 13.30 -26.20
N MET A 203 -45.96 12.76 -25.02
CA MET A 203 -47.20 12.44 -24.28
C MET A 203 -48.01 13.71 -23.95
N ALA A 204 -47.34 14.84 -23.74
CA ALA A 204 -47.97 16.16 -23.56
C ALA A 204 -48.44 16.78 -24.88
N GLY A 205 -48.11 16.18 -26.02
CA GLY A 205 -48.49 16.71 -27.32
C GLY A 205 -47.65 17.91 -27.80
N ASP A 206 -46.41 18.06 -27.29
CA ASP A 206 -45.45 19.10 -27.70
C ASP A 206 -44.49 18.55 -28.76
N PHE A 207 -44.98 18.30 -29.97
CA PHE A 207 -44.21 17.77 -31.08
C PHE A 207 -43.06 18.69 -31.52
N PRO A 208 -43.22 20.04 -31.58
CA PRO A 208 -42.14 20.93 -31.95
C PRO A 208 -40.94 20.80 -31.03
N LEU A 209 -41.18 20.75 -29.70
CA LEU A 209 -40.11 20.58 -28.73
C LEU A 209 -39.44 19.19 -28.82
N CYS A 210 -40.22 18.13 -29.10
CA CYS A 210 -39.68 16.81 -29.39
C CYS A 210 -38.72 16.84 -30.57
N LEU A 211 -39.09 17.46 -31.69
CA LEU A 211 -38.27 17.57 -32.90
C LEU A 211 -36.94 18.30 -32.63
N GLN A 212 -37.01 19.42 -31.89
CA GLN A 212 -35.83 20.16 -31.48
C GLN A 212 -34.89 19.30 -30.62
N LEU A 213 -35.43 18.62 -29.60
CA LEU A 213 -34.65 17.76 -28.71
C LEU A 213 -34.01 16.56 -29.47
N MET A 214 -34.75 15.94 -30.40
CA MET A 214 -34.21 14.82 -31.18
C MET A 214 -33.03 15.22 -32.05
N GLY A 215 -33.09 16.41 -32.71
CA GLY A 215 -31.95 16.94 -33.46
C GLY A 215 -30.70 17.13 -32.60
N GLN A 216 -30.88 17.81 -31.44
CA GLN A 216 -29.77 17.98 -30.48
C GLN A 216 -29.20 16.65 -29.99
N MET A 217 -30.05 15.68 -29.65
CA MET A 217 -29.61 14.38 -29.17
C MET A 217 -28.84 13.58 -30.21
N GLN A 218 -29.19 13.73 -31.49
CA GLN A 218 -28.48 13.08 -32.60
C GLN A 218 -27.05 13.63 -32.71
N GLU A 219 -26.89 14.95 -32.70
CA GLU A 219 -25.58 15.61 -32.74
C GLU A 219 -24.69 15.17 -31.54
N GLU A 220 -25.26 15.15 -30.34
CA GLU A 220 -24.54 14.76 -29.13
C GLU A 220 -24.17 13.27 -29.10
N ALA A 221 -25.04 12.38 -29.62
CA ALA A 221 -24.74 10.96 -29.74
C ALA A 221 -23.63 10.70 -30.76
N ILE A 222 -23.58 11.44 -31.86
CA ILE A 222 -22.50 11.38 -32.86
C ILE A 222 -21.19 11.85 -32.22
N ALA A 223 -21.18 12.99 -31.53
CA ALA A 223 -20.00 13.49 -30.84
C ALA A 223 -19.47 12.49 -29.79
N PHE A 224 -20.39 11.83 -29.08
CA PHE A 224 -20.06 10.79 -28.10
C PHE A 224 -19.41 9.57 -28.76
N GLY A 225 -19.96 9.06 -29.87
CA GLY A 225 -19.35 7.96 -30.64
C GLY A 225 -17.95 8.32 -31.14
N ASN A 226 -17.78 9.49 -31.72
CA ASN A 226 -16.49 9.97 -32.19
C ASN A 226 -15.44 10.09 -31.04
N ALA A 227 -15.84 10.51 -29.86
CA ALA A 227 -14.94 10.57 -28.68
C ALA A 227 -14.47 9.17 -28.24
N ILE A 228 -15.34 8.17 -28.28
CA ILE A 228 -15.00 6.79 -28.00
C ILE A 228 -14.00 6.26 -29.04
N GLU A 229 -14.27 6.44 -30.33
CA GLU A 229 -13.40 5.99 -31.42
C GLU A 229 -12.04 6.69 -31.41
N ALA A 230 -12.00 7.96 -31.08
CA ALA A 230 -10.74 8.70 -30.97
C ALA A 230 -9.80 8.12 -29.90
N LYS A 231 -10.34 7.56 -28.83
CA LYS A 231 -9.53 6.97 -27.73
C LYS A 231 -9.26 5.47 -27.91
N TYR A 232 -10.23 4.70 -28.37
CA TYR A 232 -10.17 3.23 -28.42
C TYR A 232 -10.07 2.65 -29.82
N GLY A 233 -10.19 3.48 -30.85
CA GLY A 233 -10.23 3.03 -32.23
C GLY A 233 -11.63 2.62 -32.68
N GLU A 234 -11.74 2.26 -33.96
CA GLU A 234 -12.99 1.83 -34.59
C GLU A 234 -13.40 0.42 -34.16
N GLY A 235 -14.70 0.10 -34.20
CA GLY A 235 -15.25 -1.24 -34.01
C GLY A 235 -15.83 -1.49 -32.60
N SER A 236 -16.04 -0.45 -31.81
CA SER A 236 -16.73 -0.54 -30.52
C SER A 236 -18.19 -0.97 -30.66
N GLU A 237 -18.64 -1.97 -29.87
CA GLU A 237 -20.05 -2.37 -29.80
C GLU A 237 -20.92 -1.22 -29.28
N THR A 238 -20.40 -0.40 -28.39
CA THR A 238 -21.05 0.80 -27.85
C THR A 238 -21.34 1.81 -28.96
N VAL A 239 -20.37 2.08 -29.84
CA VAL A 239 -20.57 2.99 -30.99
C VAL A 239 -21.60 2.41 -31.95
N SER A 240 -21.57 1.10 -32.24
CA SER A 240 -22.60 0.46 -33.08
C SER A 240 -24.03 0.60 -32.54
N TYR A 241 -24.20 0.60 -31.19
CA TYR A 241 -25.52 0.87 -30.58
C TYR A 241 -25.87 2.36 -30.59
N LEU A 242 -24.89 3.28 -30.50
CA LEU A 242 -25.12 4.72 -30.67
C LEU A 242 -25.57 5.04 -32.11
N GLU A 243 -25.00 4.41 -33.14
CA GLU A 243 -25.46 4.55 -34.52
C GLU A 243 -26.92 4.13 -34.66
N LYS A 244 -27.31 2.96 -34.12
CA LYS A 244 -28.69 2.49 -34.11
C LYS A 244 -29.62 3.42 -33.31
N TYR A 245 -29.12 4.03 -32.27
CA TYR A 245 -29.85 5.08 -31.53
C TYR A 245 -30.11 6.31 -32.40
N CYS A 246 -29.07 6.81 -33.09
CA CYS A 246 -29.21 7.93 -34.05
C CYS A 246 -30.18 7.60 -35.20
N GLU A 247 -30.13 6.41 -35.77
CA GLU A 247 -31.07 5.94 -36.79
C GLU A 247 -32.51 5.92 -36.24
N ALA A 248 -32.71 5.40 -35.02
CA ALA A 248 -34.03 5.37 -34.39
C ALA A 248 -34.56 6.78 -34.07
N LEU A 249 -33.68 7.72 -33.65
CA LEU A 249 -34.04 9.12 -33.51
C LEU A 249 -34.48 9.77 -34.83
N PHE A 250 -33.74 9.52 -35.91
CA PHE A 250 -34.06 10.01 -37.22
C PHE A 250 -35.43 9.49 -37.70
N ILE A 251 -35.70 8.18 -37.55
CA ILE A 251 -36.99 7.59 -37.87
C ILE A 251 -38.12 8.22 -37.03
N SER A 252 -37.88 8.42 -35.75
CA SER A 252 -38.85 9.08 -34.81
C SER A 252 -39.10 10.52 -35.20
N HIS A 253 -38.05 11.25 -35.59
CA HIS A 253 -38.15 12.63 -36.05
C HIS A 253 -38.99 12.71 -37.34
N GLN A 254 -38.72 11.87 -38.33
CA GLN A 254 -39.49 11.83 -39.61
C GLN A 254 -40.95 11.49 -39.38
N ALA A 255 -41.24 10.53 -38.48
CA ALA A 255 -42.62 10.18 -38.13
C ALA A 255 -43.39 11.36 -37.47
N LEU A 256 -42.70 12.13 -36.57
CA LEU A 256 -43.31 13.33 -35.96
C LEU A 256 -43.51 14.45 -36.96
N VAL A 257 -42.56 14.68 -37.86
CA VAL A 257 -42.71 15.68 -38.94
C VAL A 257 -43.96 15.39 -39.79
N GLN A 258 -44.16 14.09 -40.17
CA GLN A 258 -45.35 13.69 -40.93
C GLN A 258 -46.66 13.80 -40.12
N ALA A 259 -46.61 13.64 -38.82
CA ALA A 259 -47.75 13.71 -37.90
C ALA A 259 -48.11 15.14 -37.50
N LEU A 260 -47.20 16.12 -37.60
CA LEU A 260 -47.38 17.50 -37.15
C LEU A 260 -48.60 18.20 -37.74
N PRO A 261 -48.87 18.12 -39.09
CA PRO A 261 -50.04 18.76 -39.66
C PRO A 261 -51.39 18.18 -39.15
N LEU A 262 -51.38 16.88 -38.79
CA LEU A 262 -52.55 16.19 -38.24
C LEU A 262 -52.80 16.63 -36.78
N GLN A 263 -51.71 16.84 -36.04
CA GLN A 263 -51.80 17.32 -34.66
C GLN A 263 -52.33 18.77 -34.58
N GLU A 264 -51.88 19.66 -35.47
CA GLU A 264 -52.38 21.05 -35.56
C GLU A 264 -53.85 21.09 -35.78
N LYS A 265 -54.36 20.31 -36.78
CA LYS A 265 -55.79 20.18 -37.04
C LYS A 265 -56.59 19.59 -35.89
N ALA A 266 -56.00 18.67 -35.09
CA ALA A 266 -56.63 18.07 -33.95
C ALA A 266 -56.72 19.05 -32.74
N LYS A 267 -55.72 19.90 -32.54
CA LYS A 267 -55.68 20.95 -31.48
C LYS A 267 -56.74 22.02 -31.69
N GLU A 268 -57.07 22.35 -32.92
CA GLU A 268 -58.16 23.32 -33.25
C GLU A 268 -59.53 22.83 -32.77
N LYS A 269 -59.72 21.52 -32.58
CA LYS A 269 -61.03 20.93 -32.26
C LYS A 269 -61.25 20.57 -30.80
N LYS A 270 -60.31 20.04 -30.02
CA LYS A 270 -60.40 19.78 -28.56
C LYS A 270 -59.10 19.21 -27.95
N GLY A 271 -58.36 19.95 -27.11
CA GLY A 271 -57.32 19.47 -26.22
C GLY A 271 -56.09 18.71 -26.80
N PRO A 272 -55.06 18.36 -26.00
CA PRO A 272 -53.77 17.89 -26.55
C PRO A 272 -53.80 16.57 -27.34
N ALA A 273 -54.77 15.69 -27.08
CA ALA A 273 -54.95 14.44 -27.81
C ALA A 273 -56.16 14.39 -28.72
N GLY A 274 -56.99 15.46 -28.80
CA GLY A 274 -58.18 15.65 -29.61
C GLY A 274 -58.61 14.50 -30.50
N ASP A 275 -58.99 14.75 -31.72
CA ASP A 275 -59.37 13.76 -32.74
C ASP A 275 -58.15 13.07 -33.40
N PHE A 276 -56.99 12.96 -32.74
CA PHE A 276 -55.84 12.24 -33.31
C PHE A 276 -56.14 10.74 -33.42
N PRO A 277 -55.94 10.10 -34.58
CA PRO A 277 -56.28 8.69 -34.76
C PRO A 277 -55.54 7.78 -33.76
N ALA A 278 -56.29 7.02 -32.96
CA ALA A 278 -55.72 6.21 -31.87
C ALA A 278 -54.67 5.21 -32.35
N ALA A 279 -54.86 4.61 -33.54
CA ALA A 279 -53.89 3.70 -34.16
C ALA A 279 -52.55 4.42 -34.46
N LEU A 280 -52.63 5.61 -35.08
CA LEU A 280 -51.46 6.41 -35.41
C LEU A 280 -50.73 6.91 -34.14
N TRP A 281 -51.47 7.29 -33.10
CA TRP A 281 -50.88 7.67 -31.82
C TRP A 281 -50.08 6.53 -31.22
N LYS A 282 -50.63 5.31 -31.25
CA LYS A 282 -49.97 4.11 -30.73
C LYS A 282 -48.70 3.78 -31.54
N ASP A 283 -48.75 3.92 -32.84
CA ASP A 283 -47.60 3.68 -33.73
C ASP A 283 -46.48 4.72 -33.49
N LEU A 284 -46.84 5.99 -33.34
CA LEU A 284 -45.91 7.05 -32.97
C LEU A 284 -45.32 6.80 -31.60
N GLN A 285 -46.14 6.42 -30.60
CA GLN A 285 -45.66 6.09 -29.25
C GLN A 285 -44.61 4.97 -29.30
N ASN A 286 -44.88 3.90 -30.01
CA ASN A 286 -43.91 2.79 -30.18
C ASN A 286 -42.62 3.24 -30.90
N THR A 287 -42.76 4.10 -31.91
CA THR A 287 -41.61 4.63 -32.64
C THR A 287 -40.75 5.52 -31.78
N ILE A 288 -41.35 6.43 -30.97
CA ILE A 288 -40.66 7.36 -30.10
C ILE A 288 -39.99 6.64 -28.87
N GLN A 289 -40.53 5.50 -28.45
CA GLN A 289 -39.92 4.68 -27.42
C GLN A 289 -38.68 3.88 -27.87
N LYS A 290 -38.58 3.61 -29.17
CA LYS A 290 -37.53 2.75 -29.75
C LYS A 290 -36.11 3.24 -29.48
N PRO A 291 -35.75 4.56 -29.57
CA PRO A 291 -34.43 5.06 -29.24
C PRO A 291 -34.00 4.69 -27.80
N GLY A 292 -34.91 4.81 -26.80
CA GLY A 292 -34.62 4.44 -25.42
C GLY A 292 -34.21 2.96 -25.24
N SER A 293 -34.67 2.06 -26.14
CA SER A 293 -34.26 0.67 -26.09
C SER A 293 -32.78 0.47 -26.50
N TYR A 294 -32.29 1.30 -27.42
CA TYR A 294 -30.88 1.30 -27.82
C TYR A 294 -29.99 1.92 -26.76
N LEU A 295 -30.41 2.99 -26.08
CA LEU A 295 -29.65 3.55 -24.95
C LEU A 295 -29.44 2.53 -23.81
N LYS A 296 -30.40 1.63 -23.56
CA LYS A 296 -30.21 0.52 -22.62
C LYS A 296 -29.11 -0.45 -23.09
N LYS A 297 -29.02 -0.73 -24.40
CA LYS A 297 -27.96 -1.56 -24.98
C LYS A 297 -26.61 -0.85 -24.94
N VAL A 298 -26.58 0.46 -25.20
CA VAL A 298 -25.39 1.30 -25.03
C VAL A 298 -24.86 1.20 -23.60
N LYS A 299 -25.70 1.23 -22.57
CA LYS A 299 -25.26 1.06 -21.19
C LYS A 299 -24.59 -0.28 -20.94
N LEU A 300 -25.23 -1.35 -21.39
CA LEU A 300 -24.71 -2.72 -21.21
C LEU A 300 -23.37 -2.91 -21.96
N SER A 301 -23.23 -2.33 -23.15
CA SER A 301 -21.97 -2.38 -23.89
C SER A 301 -20.87 -1.53 -23.20
N ILE A 302 -21.20 -0.36 -22.64
CA ILE A 302 -20.26 0.45 -21.84
C ILE A 302 -19.70 -0.37 -20.68
N GLU A 303 -20.58 -1.03 -19.91
CA GLU A 303 -20.17 -1.83 -18.75
C GLU A 303 -19.25 -3.00 -19.12
N LYS A 304 -19.41 -3.55 -20.33
CA LYS A 304 -18.62 -4.66 -20.87
C LYS A 304 -17.30 -4.20 -21.49
N GLU A 305 -17.31 -3.13 -22.30
CA GLU A 305 -16.15 -2.67 -23.07
C GLU A 305 -15.21 -1.79 -22.25
N PHE A 306 -15.74 -0.92 -21.40
CA PHE A 306 -14.93 0.04 -20.62
C PHE A 306 -14.85 -0.40 -19.15
N LYS A 307 -13.94 -1.35 -18.92
CA LYS A 307 -13.71 -1.91 -17.57
C LYS A 307 -13.13 -0.88 -16.63
N ARG A 308 -13.40 -1.05 -15.34
CA ARG A 308 -12.71 -0.29 -14.27
C ARG A 308 -11.26 -0.72 -14.17
N VAL A 309 -10.35 0.22 -14.22
CA VAL A 309 -8.91 -0.05 -14.12
C VAL A 309 -8.45 0.07 -12.69
N VAL A 310 -7.91 -1.02 -12.13
CA VAL A 310 -7.25 -1.06 -10.82
C VAL A 310 -5.76 -1.26 -11.05
N LEU A 311 -4.97 -0.26 -10.68
CA LEU A 311 -3.53 -0.23 -10.87
C LEU A 311 -2.79 -0.45 -9.53
N PHE A 312 -2.02 -1.52 -9.43
CA PHE A 312 -1.18 -1.83 -8.27
C PHE A 312 0.23 -1.28 -8.48
N LEU A 313 0.75 -0.54 -7.49
CA LEU A 313 2.07 0.11 -7.51
C LEU A 313 3.03 -0.48 -6.46
N PRO A 314 3.48 -1.74 -6.59
CA PRO A 314 4.52 -2.27 -5.72
C PRO A 314 5.88 -1.70 -6.10
N SER A 315 6.75 -1.42 -5.13
CA SER A 315 8.15 -1.05 -5.37
C SER A 315 9.09 -2.25 -5.30
N ARG A 316 8.74 -3.28 -4.49
CA ARG A 316 9.56 -4.45 -4.25
C ARG A 316 8.78 -5.74 -4.45
N LEU A 317 9.45 -6.78 -4.92
CA LEU A 317 8.82 -8.08 -5.15
C LEU A 317 8.29 -8.71 -3.85
N GLU A 318 8.92 -8.44 -2.71
CA GLU A 318 8.45 -8.91 -1.40
C GLU A 318 7.02 -8.44 -1.06
N GLN A 319 6.57 -7.32 -1.65
CA GLN A 319 5.22 -6.78 -1.47
C GLN A 319 4.15 -7.56 -2.24
N LEU A 320 4.55 -8.46 -3.16
CA LEU A 320 3.63 -9.24 -4.00
C LEU A 320 2.57 -9.97 -3.17
N LYS A 321 2.99 -10.65 -2.10
CA LYS A 321 2.08 -11.41 -1.23
C LYS A 321 1.02 -10.54 -0.55
N SER A 322 1.29 -9.26 -0.31
CA SER A 322 0.36 -8.35 0.37
C SER A 322 -0.87 -8.00 -0.47
N PHE A 323 -0.83 -8.21 -1.79
CA PHE A 323 -1.94 -7.90 -2.69
C PHE A 323 -2.30 -9.04 -3.67
N GLN A 324 -1.55 -10.12 -3.70
CA GLN A 324 -1.74 -11.21 -4.66
C GLN A 324 -3.17 -11.76 -4.66
N ALA A 325 -3.70 -12.15 -3.51
CA ALA A 325 -5.05 -12.70 -3.42
C ALA A 325 -6.13 -11.68 -3.84
N LEU A 326 -5.92 -10.40 -3.55
CA LEU A 326 -6.80 -9.32 -3.99
C LEU A 326 -6.74 -9.14 -5.51
N TYR A 327 -5.54 -9.11 -6.09
CA TYR A 327 -5.33 -9.03 -7.53
C TYR A 327 -6.03 -10.18 -8.25
N GLU A 328 -5.84 -11.42 -7.78
CA GLU A 328 -6.44 -12.61 -8.36
C GLU A 328 -7.98 -12.56 -8.27
N ALA A 329 -8.52 -12.15 -7.12
CA ALA A 329 -9.96 -12.05 -6.93
C ALA A 329 -10.61 -10.94 -7.79
N LEU A 330 -9.97 -9.78 -7.92
CA LEU A 330 -10.44 -8.69 -8.78
C LEU A 330 -10.33 -9.06 -10.26
N SER A 331 -9.30 -9.79 -10.66
CA SER A 331 -9.09 -10.24 -12.04
C SER A 331 -10.15 -11.23 -12.53
N GLN A 332 -10.91 -11.87 -11.61
CA GLN A 332 -12.06 -12.72 -11.96
C GLN A 332 -13.35 -11.91 -12.25
N MET A 333 -13.36 -10.60 -11.96
CA MET A 333 -14.52 -9.75 -12.22
C MET A 333 -14.54 -9.32 -13.68
N GLU A 334 -15.68 -9.51 -14.34
CA GLU A 334 -15.81 -9.20 -15.78
C GLU A 334 -15.66 -7.71 -16.09
N ASP A 335 -16.03 -6.84 -15.16
CA ASP A 335 -16.03 -5.38 -15.28
C ASP A 335 -14.79 -4.69 -14.69
N VAL A 336 -13.75 -5.45 -14.35
CA VAL A 336 -12.49 -4.95 -13.80
C VAL A 336 -11.31 -5.39 -14.64
N GLU A 337 -10.37 -4.48 -14.85
CA GLU A 337 -9.06 -4.73 -15.43
C GLU A 337 -7.99 -4.43 -14.38
N CYS A 338 -7.28 -5.45 -13.91
CA CYS A 338 -6.19 -5.30 -12.95
C CYS A 338 -4.85 -5.17 -13.68
N LYS A 339 -4.06 -4.19 -13.30
CA LYS A 339 -2.73 -3.91 -13.83
C LYS A 339 -1.71 -3.84 -12.72
N ILE A 340 -0.53 -4.43 -12.91
CA ILE A 340 0.60 -4.32 -11.99
C ILE A 340 1.67 -3.46 -12.67
N MET A 341 2.09 -2.41 -11.99
CA MET A 341 3.16 -1.53 -12.45
C MET A 341 4.19 -1.36 -11.33
N PRO A 342 5.27 -2.14 -11.35
CA PRO A 342 6.39 -1.94 -10.43
C PRO A 342 6.94 -0.54 -10.58
N ILE A 343 7.20 0.14 -9.46
CA ILE A 343 7.69 1.51 -9.43
C ILE A 343 9.13 1.55 -8.91
N PRO A 344 9.97 2.48 -9.41
CA PRO A 344 11.34 2.62 -8.93
C PRO A 344 11.37 3.15 -7.50
N TYR A 345 12.42 2.75 -6.77
CA TYR A 345 12.72 3.27 -5.45
C TYR A 345 14.22 3.54 -5.31
N TYR A 346 14.57 4.35 -4.33
CA TYR A 346 15.92 4.83 -4.07
C TYR A 346 16.32 4.54 -2.65
N ASP A 347 17.60 4.25 -2.42
CA ASP A 347 18.20 4.33 -1.11
C ASP A 347 18.33 5.81 -0.68
N ARG A 348 18.36 6.07 0.63
CA ARG A 348 18.60 7.40 1.17
C ARG A 348 19.93 7.47 1.89
N LEU A 349 20.64 8.56 1.67
CA LEU A 349 21.78 8.95 2.49
C LEU A 349 21.28 9.48 3.84
N GLY A 350 22.12 9.47 4.86
CA GLY A 350 21.80 10.05 6.16
C GLY A 350 21.40 11.53 6.13
N THR A 351 21.77 12.25 5.06
CA THR A 351 21.36 13.64 4.76
C THR A 351 19.94 13.74 4.21
N GLY A 352 19.28 12.63 3.88
CA GLY A 352 17.95 12.59 3.27
C GLY A 352 17.95 12.65 1.74
N GLU A 353 19.10 12.81 1.11
CA GLU A 353 19.26 12.80 -0.35
C GLU A 353 18.98 11.40 -0.91
N LEU A 354 18.39 11.35 -2.11
CA LEU A 354 18.20 10.10 -2.85
C LEU A 354 19.55 9.66 -3.43
N SER A 355 19.82 8.35 -3.33
CA SER A 355 21.07 7.74 -3.76
C SER A 355 20.79 6.70 -4.86
N ASP A 356 21.17 5.45 -4.69
CA ASP A 356 21.06 4.44 -5.73
C ASP A 356 19.60 4.11 -6.07
N MET A 357 19.31 4.09 -7.38
CA MET A 357 17.99 3.72 -7.89
C MET A 357 17.88 2.21 -8.08
N HIS A 358 16.79 1.63 -7.61
CA HIS A 358 16.42 0.24 -7.76
C HIS A 358 15.12 0.12 -8.55
N TYR A 359 15.01 -0.93 -9.39
CA TYR A 359 13.80 -1.25 -10.12
C TYR A 359 13.69 -2.75 -10.33
N GLU A 360 12.64 -3.36 -9.80
CA GLU A 360 12.45 -4.82 -9.79
C GLU A 360 11.47 -5.31 -10.87
N GLY A 361 11.25 -4.54 -11.94
CA GLY A 361 10.29 -4.89 -12.99
C GLY A 361 10.55 -6.25 -13.65
N GLU A 362 11.82 -6.62 -13.88
CA GLU A 362 12.16 -7.92 -14.50
C GLU A 362 11.87 -9.10 -13.56
N GLU A 363 11.95 -8.90 -12.25
CA GLU A 363 11.58 -9.89 -11.25
C GLU A 363 10.06 -10.11 -11.22
N PHE A 364 9.28 -9.03 -11.28
CA PHE A 364 7.83 -9.10 -11.34
C PHE A 364 7.30 -9.81 -12.59
N LYS A 365 7.94 -9.62 -13.75
CA LYS A 365 7.58 -10.29 -15.02
C LYS A 365 7.58 -11.81 -14.93
N LYS A 366 8.32 -12.39 -13.99
CA LYS A 366 8.37 -13.85 -13.77
C LYS A 366 7.04 -14.40 -13.22
N PHE A 367 6.20 -13.53 -12.63
CA PHE A 367 4.96 -13.93 -11.96
C PHE A 367 3.72 -13.37 -12.66
N TYR A 368 3.79 -12.14 -13.18
CA TYR A 368 2.65 -11.42 -13.75
C TYR A 368 3.03 -10.60 -14.97
N PRO A 369 2.11 -10.36 -15.90
CA PRO A 369 2.26 -9.31 -16.89
C PRO A 369 2.31 -7.95 -16.17
N ILE A 370 3.31 -7.15 -16.48
CA ILE A 370 3.49 -5.82 -15.88
C ILE A 370 3.40 -4.72 -16.94
N ILE A 371 3.11 -3.51 -16.46
CA ILE A 371 3.25 -2.28 -17.23
C ILE A 371 4.59 -1.63 -16.85
N ASP A 372 5.37 -1.21 -17.83
CA ASP A 372 6.53 -0.38 -17.59
C ASP A 372 6.06 1.03 -17.25
N TYR A 373 6.46 1.53 -16.08
CA TYR A 373 6.08 2.85 -15.59
C TYR A 373 6.49 4.00 -16.53
N LYS A 374 7.54 3.80 -17.36
CA LYS A 374 8.03 4.79 -18.33
C LYS A 374 7.06 5.01 -19.50
N ASN A 375 6.22 4.00 -19.76
CA ASN A 375 5.29 4.00 -20.89
C ASN A 375 3.84 4.27 -20.46
N TYR A 376 3.60 4.67 -19.21
CA TYR A 376 2.27 4.92 -18.67
C TYR A 376 2.07 6.41 -18.36
N ASP A 377 1.16 7.05 -19.07
CA ASP A 377 0.78 8.44 -18.84
C ASP A 377 -0.42 8.51 -17.89
N PHE A 378 -0.17 8.86 -16.65
CA PHE A 378 -1.21 8.97 -15.61
C PHE A 378 -2.25 10.07 -15.91
N ALA A 379 -1.87 11.14 -16.58
CA ALA A 379 -2.79 12.24 -16.91
C ALA A 379 -3.79 11.82 -17.99
N ILE A 380 -3.38 10.94 -18.90
CA ILE A 380 -4.22 10.41 -20.01
C ILE A 380 -5.02 9.21 -19.55
N GLU A 381 -4.37 8.26 -18.84
CA GLU A 381 -4.97 6.96 -18.49
C GLU A 381 -5.95 7.07 -17.31
N ARG A 382 -5.62 7.85 -16.28
CA ARG A 382 -6.43 8.12 -15.08
C ARG A 382 -7.17 6.88 -14.56
N PRO A 383 -6.46 5.89 -13.99
CA PRO A 383 -7.07 4.65 -13.53
C PRO A 383 -8.17 4.92 -12.48
N ASP A 384 -9.22 4.11 -12.47
CA ASP A 384 -10.33 4.24 -11.49
C ASP A 384 -9.85 4.06 -10.05
N CYS A 385 -8.84 3.20 -9.86
CA CYS A 385 -8.25 2.94 -8.55
C CYS A 385 -6.74 2.72 -8.65
N VAL A 386 -5.99 3.32 -7.74
CA VAL A 386 -4.57 3.03 -7.53
C VAL A 386 -4.38 2.44 -6.15
N VAL A 387 -3.61 1.35 -6.07
CA VAL A 387 -3.26 0.66 -4.82
C VAL A 387 -1.80 0.89 -4.49
N LEU A 388 -1.55 1.52 -3.34
CA LEU A 388 -0.20 1.77 -2.80
C LEU A 388 0.15 0.77 -1.71
N HIS A 389 1.44 0.42 -1.62
CA HIS A 389 2.00 -0.42 -0.56
C HIS A 389 3.06 0.32 0.27
N THR A 390 3.49 1.49 -0.19
CA THR A 390 4.50 2.34 0.47
C THR A 390 3.87 3.68 0.80
N PRO A 391 3.57 3.98 2.08
CA PRO A 391 2.79 5.15 2.47
C PRO A 391 3.63 6.36 2.87
N TYR A 392 4.96 6.27 2.80
CA TYR A 392 5.86 7.19 3.51
C TYR A 392 6.18 8.46 2.72
N ASP A 393 5.95 8.48 1.40
CA ASP A 393 6.41 9.56 0.52
C ASP A 393 7.90 9.89 0.78
N GLU A 394 8.25 11.16 1.10
CA GLU A 394 9.61 11.58 1.44
C GLU A 394 10.04 11.31 2.88
N TYR A 395 9.16 10.83 3.74
CA TYR A 395 9.38 10.78 5.18
C TYR A 395 10.02 9.47 5.69
N ASN A 396 10.33 8.52 4.83
CA ASN A 396 11.11 7.35 5.24
C ASN A 396 12.61 7.67 5.21
N GLN A 397 13.31 7.31 6.29
CA GLN A 397 14.74 7.63 6.47
C GLN A 397 15.68 6.74 5.67
N VAL A 398 15.21 5.57 5.21
CA VAL A 398 16.06 4.53 4.63
C VAL A 398 15.89 4.45 3.11
N ILE A 399 14.63 4.51 2.65
CA ILE A 399 14.27 4.37 1.24
C ILE A 399 13.20 5.38 0.84
N SER A 400 13.09 5.66 -0.44
CA SER A 400 12.00 6.44 -1.00
C SER A 400 11.58 5.83 -2.33
N VAL A 401 10.28 5.73 -2.60
CA VAL A 401 9.83 5.55 -3.98
C VAL A 401 10.17 6.80 -4.79
N ASP A 402 10.20 6.68 -6.11
CA ASP A 402 10.40 7.87 -6.97
C ASP A 402 9.37 8.95 -6.61
N PRO A 403 9.78 10.23 -6.49
CA PRO A 403 8.93 11.32 -6.04
C PRO A 403 7.65 11.52 -6.85
N PHE A 404 7.61 11.11 -8.11
CA PHE A 404 6.39 11.11 -8.91
C PHE A 404 5.30 10.24 -8.26
N PHE A 405 5.67 9.10 -7.69
CA PHE A 405 4.77 8.12 -7.07
C PHE A 405 4.42 8.41 -5.60
N TYR A 406 4.79 9.55 -5.08
CA TYR A 406 4.32 9.96 -3.76
C TYR A 406 2.80 10.03 -3.72
N SER A 407 2.21 9.61 -2.63
CA SER A 407 0.75 9.49 -2.49
C SER A 407 0.02 10.80 -2.77
N ARG A 408 0.61 11.95 -2.38
CA ARG A 408 0.10 13.30 -2.69
C ARG A 408 0.06 13.64 -4.19
N ASN A 409 0.91 13.03 -4.99
CA ASN A 409 0.95 13.23 -6.43
C ASN A 409 0.01 12.27 -7.14
N ILE A 410 0.09 10.98 -6.81
CA ILE A 410 -0.72 9.93 -7.47
C ILE A 410 -2.21 10.15 -7.25
N LYS A 411 -2.65 10.62 -6.06
CA LYS A 411 -4.07 10.87 -5.80
C LYS A 411 -4.72 11.83 -6.79
N LYS A 412 -3.96 12.70 -7.47
CA LYS A 412 -4.47 13.64 -8.49
C LYS A 412 -4.91 12.95 -9.78
N TYR A 413 -4.47 11.72 -10.02
CA TYR A 413 -4.66 10.99 -11.27
C TYR A 413 -5.58 9.77 -11.14
N THR A 414 -6.27 9.60 -10.02
CA THR A 414 -7.15 8.45 -9.80
C THR A 414 -8.43 8.86 -9.08
N ASN A 415 -9.50 8.12 -9.30
CA ASN A 415 -10.76 8.33 -8.58
C ASN A 415 -10.72 7.78 -7.15
N LYS A 416 -9.89 6.74 -6.92
CA LYS A 416 -9.70 6.14 -5.60
C LYS A 416 -8.24 5.80 -5.37
N LEU A 417 -7.67 6.31 -4.29
CA LEU A 417 -6.38 5.90 -3.78
C LEU A 417 -6.58 4.95 -2.61
N VAL A 418 -6.04 3.74 -2.71
CA VAL A 418 -6.12 2.71 -1.67
C VAL A 418 -4.74 2.40 -1.14
N TYR A 419 -4.60 2.39 0.19
CA TYR A 419 -3.37 1.96 0.84
C TYR A 419 -3.57 0.57 1.46
N ILE A 420 -2.67 -0.36 1.13
CA ILE A 420 -2.61 -1.71 1.72
C ILE A 420 -1.20 -1.91 2.29
N PRO A 421 -1.04 -2.02 3.62
CA PRO A 421 0.25 -2.30 4.22
C PRO A 421 0.86 -3.59 3.68
N SER A 422 2.15 -3.55 3.36
CA SER A 422 2.92 -4.73 2.91
C SER A 422 3.44 -5.58 4.06
N PHE A 423 2.98 -5.33 5.26
CA PHE A 423 3.36 -6.02 6.49
C PHE A 423 2.14 -6.27 7.38
N VAL A 424 2.30 -7.19 8.32
CA VAL A 424 1.39 -7.42 9.44
C VAL A 424 2.19 -7.33 10.74
N THR A 425 1.50 -6.99 11.83
CA THR A 425 2.06 -6.93 13.17
C THR A 425 1.23 -7.81 14.10
N ASP A 426 1.71 -8.02 15.32
CA ASP A 426 0.84 -8.51 16.38
C ASP A 426 -0.33 -7.57 16.60
N GLU A 427 -1.45 -8.10 17.10
CA GLU A 427 -2.59 -7.29 17.51
C GLU A 427 -2.19 -6.41 18.71
N ILE A 428 -2.44 -5.10 18.58
CA ILE A 428 -2.06 -4.10 19.58
C ILE A 428 -3.34 -3.58 20.25
N ASP A 429 -3.44 -3.75 21.57
CA ASP A 429 -4.47 -3.09 22.38
C ASP A 429 -3.89 -1.83 23.05
N PRO A 430 -4.32 -0.62 22.65
CA PRO A 430 -3.85 0.64 23.24
C PRO A 430 -4.08 0.77 24.75
N LYS A 431 -4.92 -0.09 25.33
CA LYS A 431 -5.23 -0.11 26.77
C LYS A 431 -4.41 -1.12 27.55
N ASN A 432 -3.72 -2.02 26.88
CA ASN A 432 -2.83 -3.00 27.50
C ASN A 432 -1.46 -2.38 27.70
N GLU A 433 -0.99 -2.31 28.95
CA GLU A 433 0.33 -1.76 29.29
C GLU A 433 1.47 -2.55 28.63
N GLU A 434 1.32 -3.85 28.44
CA GLU A 434 2.30 -4.70 27.74
C GLU A 434 2.49 -4.32 26.27
N ASP A 435 1.45 -3.76 25.65
CA ASP A 435 1.48 -3.29 24.27
C ASP A 435 1.99 -1.83 24.14
N GLY A 436 2.30 -1.17 25.25
CA GLY A 436 2.63 0.25 25.27
C GLY A 436 3.78 0.65 24.33
N LYS A 437 4.86 -0.16 24.27
CA LYS A 437 5.98 0.06 23.35
C LYS A 437 5.53 -0.14 21.89
N ALA A 438 4.83 -1.22 21.58
CA ALA A 438 4.32 -1.49 20.24
C ALA A 438 3.35 -0.40 19.78
N PHE A 439 2.46 0.06 20.67
CA PHE A 439 1.56 1.18 20.40
C PHE A 439 2.33 2.51 20.22
N GLY A 440 3.41 2.73 20.97
CA GLY A 440 4.33 3.84 20.77
C GLY A 440 4.87 3.86 19.34
N ASN A 441 5.42 2.74 18.90
CA ASN A 441 6.05 2.57 17.60
C ASN A 441 5.08 2.64 16.40
N MET A 442 3.76 2.58 16.62
CA MET A 442 2.78 2.79 15.56
C MET A 442 2.94 4.17 14.89
N GLU A 443 3.58 5.15 15.53
CA GLU A 443 3.83 6.44 14.92
C GLU A 443 4.56 6.32 13.57
N TYR A 444 5.50 5.40 13.44
CA TYR A 444 6.31 5.22 12.23
C TYR A 444 5.54 4.73 10.99
N TYR A 445 4.34 4.19 11.16
CA TYR A 445 3.54 3.67 10.06
C TYR A 445 2.05 4.09 10.08
N VAL A 446 1.64 4.84 11.10
CA VAL A 446 0.29 5.41 11.20
C VAL A 446 0.31 6.92 10.98
N THR A 447 1.40 7.63 11.38
CA THR A 447 1.53 9.06 11.14
C THR A 447 2.30 9.33 9.84
N VAL A 448 1.76 8.84 8.73
CA VAL A 448 2.42 8.85 7.42
C VAL A 448 1.48 9.38 6.34
N PRO A 449 1.98 10.11 5.33
CA PRO A 449 1.14 10.81 4.36
C PRO A 449 0.19 9.88 3.60
N GLY A 450 0.65 8.71 3.16
CA GLY A 450 -0.16 7.78 2.39
C GLY A 450 -1.43 7.31 3.09
N LEU A 451 -1.43 7.24 4.44
CA LEU A 451 -2.62 6.93 5.23
C LEU A 451 -3.69 8.01 5.10
N PHE A 452 -3.29 9.30 5.14
CA PHE A 452 -4.22 10.44 5.08
C PHE A 452 -4.66 10.76 3.66
N HIS A 453 -3.74 10.66 2.69
CA HIS A 453 -4.02 10.90 1.28
C HIS A 453 -4.94 9.82 0.68
N SER A 454 -4.94 8.60 1.20
CA SER A 454 -5.77 7.50 0.68
C SER A 454 -7.26 7.74 0.95
N ASP A 455 -8.11 7.33 0.01
CA ASP A 455 -9.56 7.26 0.21
C ASP A 455 -9.94 6.08 1.10
N PHE A 456 -9.16 4.97 1.01
CA PHE A 456 -9.32 3.76 1.82
C PHE A 456 -7.96 3.22 2.25
N THR A 457 -7.93 2.72 3.49
CA THR A 457 -6.80 1.96 4.03
C THR A 457 -7.33 0.63 4.54
N ILE A 458 -6.71 -0.47 4.12
CA ILE A 458 -7.11 -1.82 4.54
C ILE A 458 -6.08 -2.33 5.52
N VAL A 459 -6.49 -2.58 6.75
CA VAL A 459 -5.62 -3.11 7.82
C VAL A 459 -6.04 -4.52 8.21
N GLN A 460 -5.15 -5.25 8.85
CA GLN A 460 -5.25 -6.68 9.11
C GLN A 460 -6.46 -7.11 9.96
N SER A 461 -7.04 -6.21 10.79
CA SER A 461 -8.17 -6.56 11.67
C SER A 461 -8.92 -5.32 12.17
N GLU A 462 -10.14 -5.53 12.68
CA GLU A 462 -10.90 -4.48 13.36
C GLU A 462 -10.25 -4.04 14.69
N SER A 463 -9.46 -4.90 15.35
CA SER A 463 -8.64 -4.51 16.50
C SER A 463 -7.56 -3.54 16.10
N MET A 464 -6.81 -3.85 15.05
CA MET A 464 -5.80 -2.94 14.51
C MET A 464 -6.39 -1.63 14.02
N LYS A 465 -7.56 -1.62 13.38
CA LYS A 465 -8.27 -0.37 13.06
C LYS A 465 -8.50 0.48 14.30
N LYS A 466 -8.90 -0.10 15.43
CA LYS A 466 -9.07 0.63 16.69
C LYS A 466 -7.73 1.22 17.19
N ALA A 467 -6.65 0.45 17.09
CA ALA A 467 -5.31 0.90 17.45
C ALA A 467 -4.84 2.07 16.56
N TYR A 468 -5.04 1.97 15.24
CA TYR A 468 -4.76 3.08 14.30
C TYR A 468 -5.52 4.34 14.67
N LEU A 469 -6.83 4.23 14.90
CA LEU A 469 -7.66 5.37 15.29
C LEU A 469 -7.30 5.96 16.65
N ALA A 470 -6.86 5.14 17.61
CA ALA A 470 -6.34 5.60 18.88
C ALA A 470 -5.02 6.38 18.69
N LYS A 471 -4.12 5.87 17.84
CA LYS A 471 -2.86 6.55 17.53
C LYS A 471 -3.10 7.88 16.83
N ILE A 472 -3.95 7.91 15.79
CA ILE A 472 -4.36 9.13 15.07
C ILE A 472 -4.91 10.19 16.03
N SER A 473 -5.67 9.77 17.05
CA SER A 473 -6.25 10.68 18.04
C SER A 473 -5.23 11.38 18.94
N GLN A 474 -3.97 10.93 18.95
CA GLN A 474 -2.90 11.56 19.73
C GLN A 474 -2.39 12.87 19.10
N PHE A 475 -2.57 13.05 17.79
CA PHE A 475 -2.05 14.20 17.05
C PHE A 475 -3.09 14.88 16.15
N THR A 476 -4.35 14.42 16.16
CA THR A 476 -5.44 15.02 15.37
C THR A 476 -6.67 15.28 16.27
N ASN A 477 -7.64 16.00 15.71
CA ASN A 477 -8.90 16.29 16.39
C ASN A 477 -9.95 15.18 16.17
N SER A 478 -11.09 15.28 16.88
CA SER A 478 -12.18 14.30 16.85
C SER A 478 -12.85 14.17 15.48
N ASP A 479 -12.86 15.23 14.67
CA ASP A 479 -13.52 15.20 13.37
C ASP A 479 -12.67 14.53 12.31
N VAL A 480 -11.36 14.73 12.35
CA VAL A 480 -10.38 13.95 11.58
C VAL A 480 -10.48 12.46 11.94
N ARG A 481 -10.52 12.13 13.24
CA ARG A 481 -10.70 10.74 13.69
C ARG A 481 -11.99 10.11 13.11
N LYS A 482 -13.11 10.85 13.08
CA LYS A 482 -14.37 10.34 12.47
C LYS A 482 -14.24 10.11 10.97
N GLN A 483 -13.53 10.98 10.25
CA GLN A 483 -13.24 10.80 8.83
C GLN A 483 -12.37 9.58 8.60
N MET A 484 -11.28 9.43 9.35
CA MET A 484 -10.38 8.27 9.25
C MET A 484 -11.08 6.96 9.61
N ALA A 485 -12.03 6.96 10.56
CA ALA A 485 -12.82 5.78 10.88
C ALA A 485 -13.66 5.25 9.70
N LYS A 486 -14.04 6.14 8.76
CA LYS A 486 -14.73 5.75 7.50
C LYS A 486 -13.77 5.28 6.43
N LYS A 487 -12.53 5.80 6.42
CA LYS A 487 -11.49 5.45 5.46
C LYS A 487 -10.76 4.14 5.79
N ILE A 488 -10.59 3.80 7.07
CA ILE A 488 -9.86 2.61 7.51
C ILE A 488 -10.83 1.43 7.67
N SER A 489 -10.48 0.29 7.09
CA SER A 489 -11.22 -0.97 7.18
C SER A 489 -10.35 -2.09 7.74
N GLY A 490 -10.82 -2.78 8.78
CA GLY A 490 -10.16 -3.96 9.35
C GLY A 490 -10.54 -5.25 8.62
N ALA A 491 -10.42 -5.25 7.30
CA ALA A 491 -10.95 -6.32 6.44
C ALA A 491 -10.06 -7.58 6.35
N GLY A 492 -8.87 -7.56 6.94
CA GLY A 492 -7.90 -8.66 6.85
C GLY A 492 -6.64 -8.27 6.08
N SER A 493 -5.74 -9.24 5.93
CA SER A 493 -4.52 -9.09 5.12
C SER A 493 -4.33 -10.31 4.23
N CYS A 494 -3.92 -10.08 2.98
CA CYS A 494 -3.55 -11.16 2.06
C CYS A 494 -2.35 -11.98 2.56
N LEU A 495 -1.58 -11.47 3.53
CA LEU A 495 -0.45 -12.19 4.14
C LEU A 495 -0.88 -13.35 5.05
N PHE A 496 -2.15 -13.41 5.43
CA PHE A 496 -2.70 -14.50 6.26
C PHE A 496 -3.41 -15.59 5.45
N THR A 497 -3.46 -15.47 4.13
CA THR A 497 -4.12 -16.50 3.30
C THR A 497 -3.21 -17.72 3.22
N ASP A 498 -3.58 -18.79 3.93
CA ASP A 498 -3.21 -20.12 3.52
C ASP A 498 -3.98 -20.48 2.24
N ASP A 499 -3.41 -21.32 1.38
CA ASP A 499 -3.97 -21.68 0.06
C ASP A 499 -5.42 -22.22 0.08
N GLU A 500 -5.97 -22.50 1.27
CA GLU A 500 -7.30 -23.04 1.48
C GLU A 500 -8.38 -22.03 1.91
N ASP A 501 -8.04 -20.81 2.37
CA ASP A 501 -9.04 -19.89 2.91
C ASP A 501 -9.37 -18.72 1.96
N LYS A 502 -10.49 -18.86 1.26
CA LYS A 502 -11.04 -17.86 0.32
C LYS A 502 -11.69 -16.65 1.04
N GLY A 503 -11.12 -16.18 2.13
CA GLY A 503 -11.64 -15.11 2.99
C GLY A 503 -11.67 -13.68 2.41
N SER A 504 -11.32 -13.48 1.13
CA SER A 504 -11.17 -12.15 0.52
C SER A 504 -12.46 -11.40 0.18
N LYS A 505 -13.64 -11.93 0.51
CA LYS A 505 -14.93 -11.31 0.14
C LYS A 505 -15.17 -9.91 0.73
N SER A 506 -14.64 -9.62 1.92
CA SER A 506 -14.82 -8.32 2.59
C SER A 506 -13.97 -7.21 1.96
N VAL A 507 -12.77 -7.53 1.47
CA VAL A 507 -11.88 -6.55 0.81
C VAL A 507 -12.42 -6.13 -0.54
N ILE A 508 -13.04 -7.04 -1.29
CA ILE A 508 -13.61 -6.76 -2.62
C ILE A 508 -14.73 -5.70 -2.56
N SER A 509 -15.43 -5.56 -1.43
CA SER A 509 -16.49 -4.56 -1.27
C SER A 509 -15.98 -3.11 -1.37
N VAL A 510 -14.72 -2.87 -1.08
CA VAL A 510 -14.07 -1.54 -1.20
C VAL A 510 -13.91 -1.12 -2.66
N PHE A 511 -13.83 -2.09 -3.58
CA PHE A 511 -13.61 -1.88 -5.01
C PHE A 511 -14.92 -1.89 -5.83
N ARG A 512 -16.05 -2.19 -5.22
CA ARG A 512 -17.40 -2.04 -5.80
C ARG A 512 -17.93 -0.63 -5.60
#